data_c297a0ba3c3c31bd29d3c8243af61d7d
#
_entry.id   c297a0ba3c3c31bd29d3c8243af61d7d
#
_cell.length_a   1.000
_cell.length_b   1.000
_cell.length_c   1.000
_cell.angle_alpha   90.00
_cell.angle_beta   90.00
_cell.angle_gamma   90.00
#
_symmetry.space_group_name_H-M   'P 1'
#
loop_
_entity.id
_entity.type
_entity.pdbx_description
1 polymer ?
#
loop_
_entity_poly.entity_id
_entity_poly.type
_entity_poly.pdbx_seq_one_letter_code
_entity_poly.pdbx_strand_id
1 'polypeptide(L)'
;DSIGSYCARDIKSGTFSNATTNASMLSFFAGAGSKAQKESMAHHCNRILSACSYGMPSWDPQHEEFESKRYWRGPVWLVMNHMIAIGLQDSGESGLAERVRNDTYRLVENNGMAEYFDPLDGTGLGGMNFSWTAAIYLNQCNDEVENILDTTQ
;
A
#
# COMPACT_ATOMS: atom_id res chain seq x y z
N ASP A 1 -21.12 -1.04 -5.72
CA ASP A 1 -21.37 -0.70 -4.33
C ASP A 1 -21.37 0.82 -4.13
N SER A 2 -21.86 1.28 -2.98
CA SER A 2 -22.10 2.71 -2.74
C SER A 2 -20.82 3.54 -2.56
N ILE A 3 -19.68 2.91 -2.28
CA ILE A 3 -18.40 3.62 -2.04
C ILE A 3 -17.42 3.51 -3.21
N GLY A 4 -17.75 2.78 -4.28
CA GLY A 4 -16.88 2.64 -5.46
C GLY A 4 -15.54 1.92 -5.21
N SER A 5 -15.45 1.17 -4.11
CA SER A 5 -14.25 0.43 -3.68
C SER A 5 -14.58 -1.04 -3.41
N TYR A 6 -13.57 -1.90 -3.52
CA TYR A 6 -13.68 -3.27 -3.00
C TYR A 6 -13.65 -3.24 -1.47
N CYS A 7 -14.61 -3.93 -0.85
CA CYS A 7 -14.75 -3.99 0.60
C CYS A 7 -14.92 -5.41 1.08
N ALA A 8 -14.62 -5.64 2.35
CA ALA A 8 -14.97 -6.87 3.02
C ALA A 8 -16.50 -7.05 3.07
N ARG A 9 -16.97 -8.31 2.95
CA ARG A 9 -18.37 -8.66 3.08
C ARG A 9 -18.54 -9.69 4.19
N ASP A 10 -19.41 -9.40 5.13
CA ASP A 10 -19.84 -10.41 6.11
C ASP A 10 -20.67 -11.47 5.40
N ILE A 11 -20.22 -12.71 5.41
CA ILE A 11 -20.86 -13.82 4.70
C ILE A 11 -22.18 -14.27 5.37
N LYS A 12 -22.38 -13.96 6.65
CA LYS A 12 -23.60 -14.35 7.40
C LYS A 12 -24.72 -13.34 7.18
N SER A 13 -24.42 -12.06 7.34
CA SER A 13 -25.42 -10.99 7.18
C SER A 13 -25.54 -10.51 5.73
N GLY A 14 -24.50 -10.73 4.91
CA GLY A 14 -24.42 -10.19 3.55
C GLY A 14 -24.05 -8.71 3.49
N THR A 15 -23.82 -8.06 4.63
CA THR A 15 -23.46 -6.63 4.71
C THR A 15 -22.03 -6.38 4.26
N PHE A 16 -21.82 -5.26 3.57
CA PHE A 16 -20.49 -4.80 3.20
C PHE A 16 -19.93 -3.85 4.26
N SER A 17 -18.62 -3.94 4.48
CA SER A 17 -17.87 -2.92 5.22
C SER A 17 -17.94 -1.58 4.49
N ASN A 18 -17.96 -0.48 5.23
CA ASN A 18 -17.83 0.87 4.69
C ASN A 18 -16.37 1.36 4.64
N ALA A 19 -15.44 0.52 5.05
CA ALA A 19 -14.00 0.86 5.08
C ALA A 19 -13.28 0.41 3.80
N THR A 20 -12.52 1.32 3.20
CA THR A 20 -11.48 1.01 2.23
C THR A 20 -10.18 0.71 2.98
N THR A 21 -9.53 -0.40 2.63
CA THR A 21 -8.31 -0.86 3.29
C THR A 21 -7.21 -1.14 2.26
N ASN A 22 -5.98 -1.38 2.71
CA ASN A 22 -4.93 -1.84 1.80
C ASN A 22 -5.27 -3.17 1.11
N ALA A 23 -6.08 -4.04 1.74
CA ALA A 23 -6.59 -5.25 1.11
C ALA A 23 -7.53 -4.95 -0.08
N SER A 24 -8.26 -3.84 -0.05
CA SER A 24 -9.06 -3.37 -1.20
C SER A 24 -8.15 -3.11 -2.42
N MET A 25 -6.96 -2.59 -2.21
CA MET A 25 -5.98 -2.27 -3.25
C MET A 25 -5.28 -3.51 -3.83
N LEU A 26 -5.34 -4.66 -3.16
CA LEU A 26 -4.85 -5.93 -3.73
C LEU A 26 -5.65 -6.40 -4.96
N SER A 27 -6.78 -5.77 -5.26
CA SER A 27 -7.49 -5.95 -6.53
C SER A 27 -6.60 -5.65 -7.74
N PHE A 28 -5.67 -4.69 -7.63
CA PHE A 28 -4.67 -4.41 -8.66
C PHE A 28 -3.71 -5.58 -8.84
N PHE A 29 -3.15 -6.09 -7.75
CA PHE A 29 -2.24 -7.25 -7.77
C PHE A 29 -2.91 -8.52 -8.31
N ALA A 30 -4.18 -8.71 -8.02
CA ALA A 30 -4.97 -9.80 -8.56
C ALA A 30 -5.41 -9.60 -10.01
N GLY A 31 -5.12 -8.45 -10.63
CA GLY A 31 -5.59 -8.11 -11.97
C GLY A 31 -7.12 -7.99 -12.08
N ALA A 32 -7.82 -7.86 -10.94
CA ALA A 32 -9.27 -7.93 -10.86
C ALA A 32 -9.97 -6.65 -11.32
N GLY A 33 -11.19 -6.82 -11.82
CA GLY A 33 -12.10 -5.72 -12.14
C GLY A 33 -12.09 -5.29 -13.60
N SER A 34 -13.19 -4.67 -14.00
CA SER A 34 -13.32 -3.98 -15.28
C SER A 34 -12.49 -2.70 -15.30
N LYS A 35 -12.28 -2.11 -16.48
CA LYS A 35 -11.59 -0.83 -16.63
C LYS A 35 -12.17 0.25 -15.71
N ALA A 36 -13.49 0.44 -15.70
CA ALA A 36 -14.16 1.43 -14.84
C ALA A 36 -13.94 1.18 -13.34
N GLN A 37 -13.89 -0.09 -12.91
CA GLN A 37 -13.57 -0.44 -11.52
C GLN A 37 -12.12 -0.13 -11.17
N LYS A 38 -11.18 -0.41 -12.08
CA LYS A 38 -9.76 -0.06 -11.89
C LYS A 38 -9.56 1.45 -11.81
N GLU A 39 -10.22 2.23 -12.67
CA GLU A 39 -10.20 3.70 -12.62
C GLU A 39 -10.75 4.23 -11.28
N SER A 40 -11.86 3.68 -10.79
CA SER A 40 -12.41 4.03 -9.49
C SER A 40 -11.44 3.70 -8.35
N MET A 41 -10.83 2.52 -8.38
CA MET A 41 -9.84 2.09 -7.37
C MET A 41 -8.57 2.96 -7.41
N ALA A 42 -8.09 3.36 -8.60
CA ALA A 42 -6.95 4.28 -8.75
C ALA A 42 -7.25 5.66 -8.14
N HIS A 43 -8.48 6.16 -8.32
CA HIS A 43 -8.92 7.39 -7.66
C HIS A 43 -8.89 7.26 -6.12
N HIS A 44 -9.41 6.17 -5.56
CA HIS A 44 -9.33 5.90 -4.11
C HIS A 44 -7.89 5.78 -3.63
N CYS A 45 -7.05 5.07 -4.37
CA CYS A 45 -5.63 4.92 -4.07
C CYS A 45 -4.95 6.29 -3.98
N ASN A 46 -5.11 7.14 -4.99
CA ASN A 46 -4.54 8.48 -5.04
C ASN A 46 -5.02 9.36 -3.87
N ARG A 47 -6.31 9.33 -3.56
CA ARG A 47 -6.90 10.08 -2.43
C ARG A 47 -6.29 9.65 -1.09
N ILE A 48 -6.18 8.34 -0.84
CA ILE A 48 -5.61 7.79 0.39
C ILE A 48 -4.13 8.16 0.51
N LEU A 49 -3.34 7.97 -0.55
CA LEU A 49 -1.94 8.34 -0.59
C LEU A 49 -1.73 9.85 -0.38
N SER A 50 -2.64 10.69 -0.87
CA SER A 50 -2.58 12.15 -0.66
C SER A 50 -2.85 12.58 0.79
N ALA A 51 -3.51 11.73 1.59
CA ALA A 51 -3.76 11.96 3.00
C ALA A 51 -2.63 11.46 3.92
N CYS A 52 -1.60 10.81 3.36
CA CYS A 52 -0.47 10.25 4.09
C CYS A 52 0.86 10.83 3.61
N SER A 53 1.84 10.93 4.51
CA SER A 53 3.21 11.27 4.17
C SER A 53 3.97 10.08 3.57
N TYR A 54 3.53 8.85 3.90
CA TYR A 54 4.19 7.60 3.53
C TYR A 54 3.19 6.52 3.14
N GLY A 55 3.33 5.97 1.96
CA GLY A 55 2.74 4.74 1.45
C GLY A 55 1.22 4.54 1.63
N MET A 56 0.77 3.35 1.33
CA MET A 56 -0.63 2.94 1.47
C MET A 56 -0.86 2.40 2.88
N PRO A 57 -1.67 3.10 3.72
CA PRO A 57 -2.00 2.65 5.07
C PRO A 57 -2.92 1.44 5.03
N SER A 58 -2.98 0.69 6.13
CA SER A 58 -3.87 -0.47 6.26
C SER A 58 -5.34 -0.11 6.34
N TRP A 59 -5.67 1.15 6.62
CA TRP A 59 -7.03 1.67 6.74
C TRP A 59 -7.11 3.08 6.15
N ASP A 60 -8.25 3.44 5.55
CA ASP A 60 -8.48 4.77 4.97
C ASP A 60 -8.36 5.87 6.04
N PRO A 61 -7.46 6.85 5.88
CA PRO A 61 -7.25 7.92 6.85
C PRO A 61 -8.47 8.82 7.09
N GLN A 62 -9.44 8.81 6.18
CA GLN A 62 -10.69 9.57 6.32
C GLN A 62 -11.80 8.79 7.04
N HIS A 63 -11.57 7.52 7.34
CA HIS A 63 -12.52 6.71 8.08
C HIS A 63 -12.43 6.98 9.58
N GLU A 64 -13.57 7.02 10.28
CA GLU A 64 -13.65 7.35 11.71
C GLU A 64 -12.87 6.38 12.63
N GLU A 65 -12.67 5.14 12.18
CA GLU A 65 -11.91 4.13 12.92
C GLU A 65 -10.41 4.14 12.62
N PHE A 66 -9.92 5.07 11.78
CA PHE A 66 -8.49 5.15 11.48
C PHE A 66 -7.68 5.54 12.73
N GLU A 67 -6.66 4.75 13.03
CA GLU A 67 -5.69 5.01 14.09
C GLU A 67 -4.28 4.73 13.53
N SER A 68 -3.50 5.78 13.25
CA SER A 68 -2.24 5.69 12.48
C SER A 68 -1.20 4.70 13.04
N LYS A 69 -1.28 4.37 14.34
CA LYS A 69 -0.35 3.47 15.05
C LYS A 69 -0.98 2.12 15.45
N ARG A 70 -2.22 1.86 15.07
CA ARG A 70 -2.95 0.67 15.50
C ARG A 70 -2.88 -0.46 14.49
N TYR A 71 -1.84 -1.26 14.57
CA TYR A 71 -1.59 -2.54 13.87
C TYR A 71 -2.18 -2.61 12.44
N TRP A 72 -3.42 -3.13 12.24
CA TRP A 72 -4.11 -3.22 10.95
C TRP A 72 -5.19 -2.14 10.73
N ARG A 73 -5.26 -1.09 11.56
CA ARG A 73 -6.22 0.01 11.41
C ARG A 73 -5.58 1.37 11.12
N GLY A 74 -4.39 1.39 10.53
CA GLY A 74 -3.68 2.62 10.20
C GLY A 74 -2.33 2.38 9.57
N PRO A 75 -1.41 1.64 10.22
CA PRO A 75 -0.02 1.54 9.78
C PRO A 75 0.18 1.03 8.35
N VAL A 76 1.32 1.41 7.79
CA VAL A 76 1.88 0.89 6.55
C VAL A 76 2.60 -0.43 6.82
N TRP A 77 2.28 -1.44 6.02
CA TRP A 77 2.97 -2.73 5.99
C TRP A 77 3.69 -2.87 4.65
N LEU A 78 5.01 -3.06 4.69
CA LEU A 78 5.81 -3.08 3.47
C LEU A 78 5.38 -4.19 2.50
N VAL A 79 5.06 -5.38 2.99
CA VAL A 79 4.60 -6.49 2.16
C VAL A 79 3.32 -6.15 1.39
N MET A 80 2.38 -5.44 2.01
CA MET A 80 1.16 -5.00 1.36
C MET A 80 1.45 -3.93 0.30
N ASN A 81 2.29 -2.94 0.64
CA ASN A 81 2.69 -1.88 -0.28
C ASN A 81 3.46 -2.42 -1.48
N HIS A 82 4.32 -3.42 -1.29
CA HIS A 82 5.03 -4.09 -2.38
C HIS A 82 4.06 -4.73 -3.39
N MET A 83 3.12 -5.55 -2.92
CA MET A 83 2.10 -6.17 -3.79
C MET A 83 1.22 -5.12 -4.48
N ILE A 84 0.83 -4.07 -3.77
CA ILE A 84 0.04 -2.97 -4.34
C ILE A 84 0.82 -2.26 -5.44
N ALA A 85 2.10 -1.95 -5.22
CA ALA A 85 2.95 -1.29 -6.21
C ALA A 85 3.12 -2.13 -7.48
N ILE A 86 3.31 -3.46 -7.37
CA ILE A 86 3.35 -4.37 -8.52
C ILE A 86 2.02 -4.29 -9.28
N GLY A 87 0.90 -4.46 -8.60
CA GLY A 87 -0.41 -4.46 -9.24
C GLY A 87 -0.78 -3.11 -9.88
N LEU A 88 -0.39 -1.99 -9.30
CA LEU A 88 -0.54 -0.66 -9.88
C LEU A 88 0.29 -0.53 -11.16
N GLN A 89 1.55 -0.99 -11.15
CA GLN A 89 2.43 -0.99 -12.32
C GLN A 89 1.82 -1.82 -13.46
N ASP A 90 1.38 -3.04 -13.19
CA ASP A 90 0.76 -3.94 -14.17
C ASP A 90 -0.56 -3.41 -14.72
N SER A 91 -1.23 -2.56 -13.97
CA SER A 91 -2.48 -1.91 -14.37
C SER A 91 -2.28 -0.59 -15.12
N GLY A 92 -1.02 -0.16 -15.34
CA GLY A 92 -0.68 1.09 -16.03
C GLY A 92 -0.67 2.33 -15.14
N GLU A 93 -0.85 2.18 -13.83
CA GLU A 93 -0.86 3.27 -12.84
C GLU A 93 0.58 3.54 -12.31
N SER A 94 1.53 3.74 -13.23
CA SER A 94 2.96 3.82 -12.93
C SER A 94 3.32 4.92 -11.93
N GLY A 95 2.66 6.09 -11.99
CA GLY A 95 2.92 7.18 -11.05
C GLY A 95 2.53 6.84 -9.60
N LEU A 96 1.41 6.12 -9.40
CA LEU A 96 1.00 5.62 -8.09
C LEU A 96 1.92 4.50 -7.60
N ALA A 97 2.33 3.61 -8.50
CA ALA A 97 3.27 2.53 -8.20
C ALA A 97 4.62 3.09 -7.71
N GLU A 98 5.17 4.05 -8.44
CA GLU A 98 6.41 4.74 -8.08
C GLU A 98 6.29 5.45 -6.72
N ARG A 99 5.20 6.16 -6.49
CA ARG A 99 4.94 6.82 -5.19
C ARG A 99 4.98 5.81 -4.05
N VAL A 100 4.29 4.68 -4.16
CA VAL A 100 4.25 3.65 -3.11
C VAL A 100 5.63 3.05 -2.88
N ARG A 101 6.42 2.75 -3.95
CA ARG A 101 7.80 2.24 -3.82
C ARG A 101 8.71 3.24 -3.12
N ASN A 102 8.71 4.49 -3.55
CA ASN A 102 9.56 5.54 -3.00
C ASN A 102 9.25 5.79 -1.52
N ASP A 103 7.98 5.81 -1.16
CA ASP A 103 7.57 5.97 0.24
C ASP A 103 8.00 4.78 1.09
N THR A 104 7.88 3.56 0.58
CA THR A 104 8.33 2.33 1.24
C THR A 104 9.84 2.36 1.48
N TYR A 105 10.63 2.76 0.47
CA TYR A 105 12.07 2.92 0.58
C TYR A 105 12.44 3.93 1.67
N ARG A 106 11.85 5.11 1.62
CA ARG A 106 12.08 6.20 2.60
C ARG A 106 11.74 5.80 4.03
N LEU A 107 10.73 4.95 4.25
CA LEU A 107 10.39 4.46 5.58
C LEU A 107 11.56 3.66 6.19
N VAL A 108 12.15 2.75 5.42
CA VAL A 108 13.26 1.91 5.91
C VAL A 108 14.53 2.73 6.07
N GLU A 109 14.86 3.60 5.11
CA GLU A 109 16.06 4.46 5.18
C GLU A 109 16.05 5.37 6.41
N ASN A 110 14.90 5.91 6.76
CA ASN A 110 14.78 6.87 7.85
C ASN A 110 14.55 6.22 9.23
N ASN A 111 13.94 5.02 9.27
CA ASN A 111 13.44 4.44 10.51
C ASN A 111 13.87 2.99 10.76
N GLY A 112 14.70 2.42 9.87
CA GLY A 112 15.18 1.04 9.97
C GLY A 112 14.11 -0.01 9.63
N MET A 113 14.41 -1.26 9.94
CA MET A 113 13.57 -2.41 9.54
C MET A 113 12.55 -2.74 10.63
N ALA A 114 11.58 -1.86 10.83
CA ALA A 114 10.46 -2.09 11.74
C ALA A 114 9.41 -3.03 11.13
N GLU A 115 8.55 -3.60 11.95
CA GLU A 115 7.48 -4.50 11.53
C GLU A 115 6.43 -3.78 10.66
N TYR A 116 6.02 -2.57 11.07
CA TYR A 116 5.11 -1.67 10.36
C TYR A 116 5.43 -0.22 10.72
N PHE A 117 4.80 0.74 10.02
CA PHE A 117 5.16 2.15 10.15
C PHE A 117 3.92 3.04 10.22
N ASP A 118 4.03 4.15 10.95
CA ASP A 118 3.02 5.19 10.95
C ASP A 118 2.97 5.88 9.57
N PRO A 119 1.82 5.93 8.87
CA PRO A 119 1.71 6.58 7.57
C PRO A 119 1.87 8.10 7.61
N LEU A 120 1.74 8.72 8.77
CA LEU A 120 1.75 10.18 8.94
C LEU A 120 3.16 10.71 9.21
N ASP A 121 3.89 10.10 10.14
CA ASP A 121 5.20 10.57 10.59
C ASP A 121 6.37 9.60 10.26
N GLY A 122 6.08 8.41 9.77
CA GLY A 122 7.05 7.39 9.40
C GLY A 122 7.61 6.59 10.59
N THR A 123 7.19 6.85 11.82
CA THR A 123 7.68 6.13 13.00
C THR A 123 7.59 4.62 12.81
N GLY A 124 8.72 3.91 12.99
CA GLY A 124 8.77 2.45 13.01
C GLY A 124 8.10 1.89 14.26
N LEU A 125 7.27 0.87 14.10
CA LEU A 125 6.41 0.29 15.12
C LEU A 125 6.54 -1.24 15.12
N GLY A 126 6.10 -1.89 16.20
CA GLY A 126 6.22 -3.33 16.38
C GLY A 126 7.63 -3.79 16.66
N GLY A 127 8.01 -4.96 16.16
CA GLY A 127 9.36 -5.51 16.30
C GLY A 127 10.36 -4.82 15.37
N MET A 128 11.60 -4.65 15.86
CA MET A 128 12.72 -4.17 15.01
C MET A 128 13.45 -5.35 14.37
N ASN A 129 14.21 -5.07 13.29
CA ASN A 129 14.92 -6.09 12.49
C ASN A 129 13.95 -7.14 11.90
N PHE A 130 12.82 -6.68 11.42
CA PHE A 130 11.73 -7.52 10.97
C PHE A 130 12.02 -8.09 9.56
N SER A 131 11.98 -9.40 9.42
CA SER A 131 12.43 -10.11 8.22
C SER A 131 11.61 -9.78 6.97
N TRP A 132 10.30 -9.57 7.06
CA TRP A 132 9.49 -9.18 5.90
C TRP A 132 9.89 -7.82 5.36
N THR A 133 10.12 -6.85 6.25
CA THR A 133 10.59 -5.51 5.88
C THR A 133 11.96 -5.60 5.20
N ALA A 134 12.89 -6.37 5.79
CA ALA A 134 14.21 -6.57 5.21
C ALA A 134 14.16 -7.22 3.82
N ALA A 135 13.33 -8.26 3.64
CA ALA A 135 13.19 -8.96 2.36
C ALA A 135 12.63 -8.03 1.27
N ILE A 136 11.57 -7.26 1.57
CA ILE A 136 10.98 -6.32 0.62
C ILE A 136 11.96 -5.19 0.26
N TYR A 137 12.66 -4.65 1.23
CA TYR A 137 13.66 -3.60 1.00
C TYR A 137 14.80 -4.09 0.09
N LEU A 138 15.35 -5.28 0.36
CA LEU A 138 16.38 -5.88 -0.49
C LEU A 138 15.90 -6.14 -1.92
N ASN A 139 14.66 -6.61 -2.09
CA ASN A 139 14.07 -6.79 -3.42
C ASN A 139 14.01 -5.46 -4.19
N GLN A 140 13.55 -4.39 -3.54
CA GLN A 140 13.47 -3.07 -4.17
C GLN A 140 14.85 -2.52 -4.57
N CYS A 141 15.89 -2.73 -3.73
CA CYS A 141 17.26 -2.33 -4.07
C CYS A 141 17.79 -3.10 -5.29
N ASN A 142 17.47 -4.39 -5.44
CA ASN A 142 17.87 -5.17 -6.61
C ASN A 142 17.17 -4.69 -7.89
N ASP A 143 15.87 -4.40 -7.83
CA ASP A 143 15.11 -3.88 -8.98
C ASP A 143 15.69 -2.55 -9.48
N GLU A 144 16.15 -1.67 -8.57
CA GLU A 144 16.81 -0.42 -8.95
C GLU A 144 18.16 -0.65 -9.66
N VAL A 145 18.98 -1.58 -9.19
CA VAL A 145 20.27 -1.94 -9.81
C VAL A 145 20.05 -2.52 -11.20
N GLU A 146 19.09 -3.43 -11.38
CA GLU A 146 18.78 -4.00 -12.69
C GLU A 146 18.31 -2.93 -13.68
N ASN A 147 17.44 -2.02 -13.27
CA ASN A 147 16.99 -0.91 -14.10
C ASN A 147 18.13 0.03 -14.54
N ILE A 148 19.11 0.29 -13.66
CA ILE A 148 20.29 1.11 -14.01
C ILE A 148 21.15 0.40 -15.05
N LEU A 149 21.35 -0.91 -14.92
CA LEU A 149 22.16 -1.69 -15.86
C LEU A 149 21.52 -1.77 -17.25
N ASP A 150 20.19 -1.91 -17.31
CA ASP A 150 19.44 -1.97 -18.58
C ASP A 150 19.45 -0.63 -19.33
N THR A 151 19.45 0.50 -18.62
CA THR A 151 19.47 1.85 -19.23
C THR A 151 20.84 2.28 -19.71
N THR A 152 21.89 1.52 -19.38
CA THR A 152 23.30 1.81 -19.77
C THR A 152 23.79 0.95 -20.95
N GLN A 153 22.95 0.12 -21.55
CA GLN A 153 23.20 -0.64 -22.78
C GLN A 153 22.56 0.04 -24.00
#